data_607270bee9a43d2ac98d2a5f76b95e15
#
_entry.id   607270bee9a43d2ac98d2a5f76b95e15
#
_cell.length_a   1.000
_cell.length_b   1.000
_cell.length_c   1.000
_cell.angle_alpha   90.00
_cell.angle_beta   90.00
_cell.angle_gamma   90.00
#
_symmetry.space_group_name_H-M   'P 1'
#
loop_
_entity.id
_entity.type
_entity.pdbx_description
1 polymer ?
#
loop_
_entity_poly.entity_id
_entity_poly.type
_entity_poly.pdbx_seq_one_letter_code
_entity_poly.pdbx_strand_id
1 'polypeptide(L)'
;MPLGLQDLQSFNEIYGTTNNPWDHGRTPGGSSGGSAAALACGFGTLSIGSDIAGSLRTPAHFCGVYGHKPTLGLAANRGMVPPPAPALPVDLDLAVVGPMARTARDLTLLLDVMAGPDPLTLGVAHDLTLPPARHERLRDFRVLVLDEHPLIPTGSAVRAGVNRVADALVAGGARVERRSPLLPDLTEAATLYTQLLFSGSVARFPVGAYEQLRTRAAGLSADDQSLGATRLRGMVFSHRDWVEANNRRELHRHGWRQLFAEFDAVACPITPTPAFPHDHDPNLLERRIDIDGVEYPYFDQLVWAGLATMPPPPPPPPRHTSGPVPRGPAGGSAAHRSGVRGPHPAAAGRTARAEDRRLPGAEGGRTTGCPSRTRCGLRNNHWVRGWRPRRRSVTALMDALG
;
A
#
# COMPACT_ATOMS: atom_id res chain seq x y z
N MET A 1 -16.66 -5.23 0.11
CA MET A 1 -17.11 -4.01 0.76
C MET A 1 -17.39 -2.97 -0.32
N PRO A 2 -18.61 -2.46 -0.48
CA PRO A 2 -18.86 -1.37 -1.42
C PRO A 2 -18.17 -0.14 -0.86
N LEU A 3 -17.08 0.20 -1.49
CA LEU A 3 -16.27 1.34 -1.10
C LEU A 3 -16.87 2.57 -1.76
N GLY A 4 -17.55 3.38 -0.99
CA GLY A 4 -17.61 4.78 -1.35
C GLY A 4 -16.17 5.27 -1.41
N LEU A 5 -15.74 5.68 -2.59
CA LEU A 5 -14.38 6.19 -2.85
C LEU A 5 -14.05 7.49 -2.14
N GLN A 6 -14.94 7.96 -1.30
CA GLN A 6 -14.96 9.37 -1.03
C GLN A 6 -14.21 9.76 0.20
N ASP A 7 -13.84 8.78 1.03
CA ASP A 7 -13.30 9.20 2.29
C ASP A 7 -12.08 8.37 2.68
N LEU A 8 -10.92 9.00 2.64
CA LEU A 8 -9.71 8.47 3.25
C LEU A 8 -9.86 8.17 4.75
N GLN A 9 -11.06 8.37 5.31
CA GLN A 9 -11.42 8.12 6.70
C GLN A 9 -12.42 6.96 6.87
N SER A 10 -12.74 6.23 5.79
CA SER A 10 -13.67 5.07 5.78
C SER A 10 -15.12 5.41 6.13
N PHE A 11 -15.62 6.47 5.53
CA PHE A 11 -17.04 6.83 5.51
C PHE A 11 -17.68 6.41 4.19
N ASN A 12 -18.95 6.01 4.23
CA ASN A 12 -19.81 5.91 3.06
C ASN A 12 -21.29 6.13 3.43
N GLU A 13 -22.08 6.57 2.47
CA GLU A 13 -23.49 6.92 2.70
C GLU A 13 -24.39 5.72 3.05
N ILE A 14 -23.98 4.50 2.67
CA ILE A 14 -24.79 3.29 2.89
C ILE A 14 -24.63 2.77 4.33
N TYR A 15 -23.38 2.70 4.81
CA TYR A 15 -23.06 2.10 6.10
C TYR A 15 -22.60 3.13 7.15
N GLY A 16 -22.48 4.39 6.76
CA GLY A 16 -22.01 5.46 7.64
C GLY A 16 -20.51 5.40 7.88
N THR A 17 -20.11 5.83 9.06
CA THR A 17 -18.71 5.96 9.47
C THR A 17 -18.20 4.69 10.14
N THR A 18 -17.06 4.19 9.67
CA THR A 18 -16.30 3.18 10.40
C THR A 18 -15.46 3.88 11.47
N ASN A 19 -15.63 3.50 12.72
CA ASN A 19 -14.88 4.05 13.83
C ASN A 19 -13.60 3.27 14.09
N ASN A 20 -12.60 3.94 14.66
CA ASN A 20 -11.40 3.28 15.15
C ASN A 20 -11.77 2.39 16.37
N PRO A 21 -11.38 1.10 16.40
CA PRO A 21 -11.72 0.21 17.50
C PRO A 21 -11.18 0.61 18.86
N TRP A 22 -10.11 1.40 18.89
CA TRP A 22 -9.46 1.85 20.12
C TRP A 22 -10.07 3.14 20.68
N ASP A 23 -10.63 3.98 19.80
CA ASP A 23 -11.30 5.23 20.16
C ASP A 23 -12.35 5.55 19.08
N HIS A 24 -13.63 5.39 19.41
CA HIS A 24 -14.72 5.59 18.47
C HIS A 24 -14.90 7.04 17.98
N GLY A 25 -14.28 8.01 18.63
CA GLY A 25 -14.23 9.40 18.18
C GLY A 25 -13.19 9.66 17.07
N ARG A 26 -12.39 8.65 16.73
CA ARG A 26 -11.29 8.79 15.78
C ARG A 26 -11.48 7.92 14.54
N THR A 27 -10.84 8.36 13.45
CA THR A 27 -10.84 7.64 12.19
C THR A 27 -10.00 6.36 12.29
N PRO A 28 -10.42 5.25 11.65
CA PRO A 28 -9.59 4.08 11.47
C PRO A 28 -8.56 4.27 10.34
N GLY A 29 -8.54 5.46 9.69
CA GLY A 29 -7.85 5.69 8.43
C GLY A 29 -8.59 5.07 7.25
N GLY A 30 -8.09 5.28 6.03
CA GLY A 30 -8.73 4.82 4.80
C GLY A 30 -7.74 4.73 3.62
N SER A 31 -8.22 4.13 2.55
CA SER A 31 -9.58 3.64 2.30
C SER A 31 -9.83 2.21 2.80
N SER A 32 -8.81 1.43 3.23
CA SER A 32 -9.00 0.06 3.78
C SER A 32 -9.31 0.07 5.29
N GLY A 33 -9.91 1.13 5.83
CA GLY A 33 -10.17 1.30 7.25
C GLY A 33 -11.13 0.28 7.84
N GLY A 34 -12.16 -0.13 7.10
CA GLY A 34 -13.07 -1.20 7.52
C GLY A 34 -12.36 -2.55 7.69
N SER A 35 -11.41 -2.86 6.79
CA SER A 35 -10.57 -4.06 6.90
C SER A 35 -9.66 -4.01 8.13
N ALA A 36 -9.02 -2.86 8.38
CA ALA A 36 -8.16 -2.67 9.53
C ALA A 36 -8.94 -2.75 10.85
N ALA A 37 -10.09 -2.08 10.94
CA ALA A 37 -10.96 -2.12 12.09
C ALA A 37 -11.47 -3.54 12.37
N ALA A 38 -11.91 -4.26 11.35
CA ALA A 38 -12.37 -5.65 11.49
C ALA A 38 -11.26 -6.59 12.00
N LEU A 39 -10.05 -6.45 11.49
CA LEU A 39 -8.89 -7.22 11.96
C LEU A 39 -8.54 -6.87 13.41
N ALA A 40 -8.52 -5.58 13.78
CA ALA A 40 -8.25 -5.14 15.14
C ALA A 40 -9.30 -5.64 16.14
N CYS A 41 -10.57 -5.72 15.71
CA CYS A 41 -11.65 -6.33 16.52
C CYS A 41 -11.61 -7.87 16.54
N GLY A 42 -10.75 -8.52 15.80
CA GLY A 42 -10.68 -9.98 15.75
C GLY A 42 -11.75 -10.65 14.88
N PHE A 43 -12.48 -9.91 14.03
CA PHE A 43 -13.53 -10.46 13.15
C PHE A 43 -13.00 -11.31 11.99
N GLY A 44 -11.71 -11.32 11.78
CA GLY A 44 -11.02 -12.12 10.78
C GLY A 44 -9.54 -12.25 11.10
N THR A 45 -8.86 -13.13 10.36
CA THR A 45 -7.41 -13.33 10.48
C THR A 45 -6.64 -12.60 9.40
N LEU A 46 -7.21 -12.51 8.20
CA LEU A 46 -6.63 -11.95 6.99
C LEU A 46 -7.64 -11.05 6.30
N SER A 47 -7.17 -10.03 5.62
CA SER A 47 -7.97 -9.18 4.76
C SER A 47 -7.15 -8.71 3.56
N ILE A 48 -7.83 -8.30 2.50
CA ILE A 48 -7.22 -7.69 1.33
C ILE A 48 -7.72 -6.25 1.26
N GLY A 49 -6.82 -5.34 0.96
CA GLY A 49 -7.13 -3.94 0.70
C GLY A 49 -6.40 -3.44 -0.54
N SER A 50 -6.42 -2.14 -0.74
CA SER A 50 -5.69 -1.48 -1.82
C SER A 50 -4.93 -0.27 -1.31
N ASP A 51 -3.89 0.13 -2.02
CA ASP A 51 -3.05 1.27 -1.64
C ASP A 51 -2.56 2.01 -2.89
N ILE A 52 -2.85 3.28 -2.95
CA ILE A 52 -2.27 4.23 -3.90
C ILE A 52 -1.62 5.40 -3.16
N ALA A 53 -2.20 5.75 -2.00
CA ALA A 53 -1.81 6.90 -1.19
C ALA A 53 -1.80 6.56 0.31
N GLY A 54 -1.37 5.35 0.67
CA GLY A 54 -1.34 4.89 2.04
C GLY A 54 -2.55 4.07 2.48
N SER A 55 -3.46 3.72 1.56
CA SER A 55 -4.78 3.15 1.92
C SER A 55 -4.75 1.75 2.55
N LEU A 56 -3.64 1.02 2.54
CA LEU A 56 -3.37 -0.16 3.37
C LEU A 56 -2.64 0.23 4.67
N ARG A 57 -1.62 1.05 4.51
CA ARG A 57 -0.62 1.34 5.55
C ARG A 57 -1.14 2.31 6.61
N THR A 58 -1.84 3.37 6.19
CA THR A 58 -2.44 4.34 7.13
C THR A 58 -3.47 3.70 8.05
N PRO A 59 -4.46 2.90 7.53
CA PRO A 59 -5.36 2.17 8.42
C PRO A 59 -4.66 1.14 9.31
N ALA A 60 -3.62 0.48 8.80
CA ALA A 60 -2.83 -0.45 9.62
C ALA A 60 -2.17 0.28 10.80
N HIS A 61 -1.58 1.44 10.55
CA HIS A 61 -1.00 2.30 11.58
C HIS A 61 -2.04 2.77 12.60
N PHE A 62 -3.21 3.24 12.16
CA PHE A 62 -4.24 3.78 13.04
C PHE A 62 -4.95 2.72 13.88
N CYS A 63 -5.09 1.51 13.36
CA CYS A 63 -5.79 0.41 14.05
C CYS A 63 -4.84 -0.59 14.73
N GLY A 64 -3.51 -0.41 14.64
CA GLY A 64 -2.55 -1.30 15.27
C GLY A 64 -2.53 -2.71 14.66
N VAL A 65 -2.64 -2.81 13.34
CA VAL A 65 -2.51 -4.06 12.56
C VAL A 65 -1.42 -3.91 11.52
N TYR A 66 -1.12 -4.97 10.79
CA TYR A 66 -0.13 -4.95 9.71
C TYR A 66 -0.82 -4.78 8.35
N GLY A 67 -0.24 -3.93 7.51
CA GLY A 67 -0.63 -3.75 6.11
C GLY A 67 0.59 -3.72 5.21
N HIS A 68 0.58 -4.52 4.14
CA HIS A 68 1.68 -4.56 3.20
C HIS A 68 1.25 -4.02 1.83
N LYS A 69 1.92 -2.96 1.39
CA LYS A 69 1.82 -2.44 0.03
C LYS A 69 2.85 -3.14 -0.86
N PRO A 70 2.45 -4.10 -1.70
CA PRO A 70 3.38 -4.77 -2.60
C PRO A 70 3.96 -3.81 -3.65
N THR A 71 4.99 -4.28 -4.33
CA THR A 71 5.45 -3.65 -5.57
C THR A 71 4.36 -3.66 -6.62
N LEU A 72 4.25 -2.60 -7.40
CA LEU A 72 3.32 -2.51 -8.53
C LEU A 72 3.53 -3.72 -9.48
N GLY A 73 2.45 -4.39 -9.83
CA GLY A 73 2.47 -5.57 -10.71
C GLY A 73 2.82 -6.89 -10.01
N LEU A 74 3.10 -6.91 -8.70
CA LEU A 74 3.36 -8.15 -7.95
C LEU A 74 2.09 -8.98 -7.74
N ALA A 75 0.97 -8.34 -7.51
CA ALA A 75 -0.35 -8.95 -7.41
C ALA A 75 -1.27 -8.35 -8.47
N ALA A 76 -2.17 -9.16 -9.03
CA ALA A 76 -3.10 -8.69 -10.03
C ALA A 76 -4.10 -7.70 -9.42
N ASN A 77 -4.26 -6.53 -10.03
CA ASN A 77 -5.21 -5.50 -9.60
C ASN A 77 -6.59 -5.65 -10.25
N ARG A 78 -6.79 -6.62 -11.13
CA ARG A 78 -8.03 -6.83 -11.85
C ARG A 78 -9.22 -6.96 -10.91
N GLY A 79 -10.30 -6.24 -11.22
CA GLY A 79 -11.50 -6.22 -10.41
C GLY A 79 -11.47 -5.22 -9.25
N MET A 80 -10.36 -4.53 -9.03
CA MET A 80 -10.28 -3.42 -8.07
C MET A 80 -10.93 -2.15 -8.66
N VAL A 81 -12.21 -2.25 -8.96
CA VAL A 81 -12.99 -1.12 -9.48
C VAL A 81 -14.20 -0.92 -8.62
N PRO A 82 -14.29 0.22 -7.91
CA PRO A 82 -15.49 0.52 -7.12
C PRO A 82 -16.69 0.81 -8.02
N PRO A 83 -17.86 0.23 -7.70
CA PRO A 83 -19.11 0.63 -8.36
C PRO A 83 -19.40 2.14 -8.13
N PRO A 84 -20.11 2.82 -9.04
CA PRO A 84 -20.69 2.33 -10.29
C PRO A 84 -19.76 2.45 -11.51
N ALA A 85 -18.48 2.70 -11.30
CA ALA A 85 -17.55 2.90 -12.40
C ALA A 85 -17.37 1.62 -13.23
N PRO A 86 -17.34 1.70 -14.58
CA PRO A 86 -17.03 0.56 -15.40
C PRO A 86 -15.63 0.05 -15.10
N ALA A 87 -15.42 -1.27 -15.22
CA ALA A 87 -14.11 -1.87 -15.08
C ALA A 87 -13.13 -1.19 -16.04
N LEU A 88 -11.99 -0.73 -15.51
CA LEU A 88 -10.92 -0.22 -16.36
C LEU A 88 -10.18 -1.40 -16.97
N PRO A 89 -9.88 -1.36 -18.26
CA PRO A 89 -9.13 -2.41 -18.94
C PRO A 89 -7.64 -2.41 -18.52
N VAL A 90 -7.16 -1.32 -17.93
CA VAL A 90 -5.78 -1.14 -17.49
C VAL A 90 -5.71 -0.85 -16.00
N ASP A 91 -4.62 -1.25 -15.37
CA ASP A 91 -4.34 -0.92 -13.98
C ASP A 91 -4.12 0.59 -13.83
N LEU A 92 -4.61 1.12 -12.72
CA LEU A 92 -4.33 2.50 -12.34
C LEU A 92 -2.87 2.59 -11.88
N ASP A 93 -2.12 3.55 -12.44
CA ASP A 93 -0.75 3.82 -12.01
C ASP A 93 -0.66 4.05 -10.49
N LEU A 94 0.41 3.58 -9.86
CA LEU A 94 0.67 3.64 -8.42
C LEU A 94 -0.24 2.76 -7.55
N ALA A 95 -1.40 2.32 -8.02
CA ALA A 95 -2.35 1.55 -7.24
C ALA A 95 -1.96 0.07 -7.17
N VAL A 96 -2.04 -0.50 -5.99
CA VAL A 96 -1.81 -1.93 -5.75
C VAL A 96 -2.88 -2.51 -4.84
N VAL A 97 -3.13 -3.80 -4.97
CA VAL A 97 -3.82 -4.59 -3.94
C VAL A 97 -2.77 -5.23 -3.04
N GLY A 98 -3.12 -5.42 -1.77
CA GLY A 98 -2.18 -6.01 -0.82
C GLY A 98 -2.86 -6.59 0.40
N PRO A 99 -2.11 -7.43 1.16
CA PRO A 99 -2.61 -8.10 2.34
C PRO A 99 -2.64 -7.19 3.57
N MET A 100 -3.56 -7.47 4.47
CA MET A 100 -3.64 -6.96 5.84
C MET A 100 -3.82 -8.13 6.81
N ALA A 101 -3.18 -8.07 7.98
CA ALA A 101 -3.23 -9.12 8.98
C ALA A 101 -2.90 -8.59 10.38
N ARG A 102 -3.07 -9.43 11.40
CA ARG A 102 -2.65 -9.11 12.78
C ARG A 102 -1.22 -9.52 13.09
N THR A 103 -0.55 -10.23 12.19
CA THR A 103 0.86 -10.62 12.34
C THR A 103 1.59 -10.49 11.00
N ALA A 104 2.89 -10.24 11.04
CA ALA A 104 3.73 -10.22 9.85
C ALA A 104 3.80 -11.59 9.16
N ARG A 105 3.72 -12.69 9.92
CA ARG A 105 3.67 -14.05 9.39
C ARG A 105 2.45 -14.27 8.50
N ASP A 106 1.29 -13.80 8.95
CA ASP A 106 0.05 -13.92 8.20
C ASP A 106 0.06 -13.04 6.95
N LEU A 107 0.72 -11.86 7.02
CA LEU A 107 0.96 -11.05 5.82
C LEU A 107 1.76 -11.81 4.77
N THR A 108 2.86 -12.47 5.18
CA THR A 108 3.68 -13.27 4.28
C THR A 108 2.87 -14.39 3.64
N LEU A 109 2.08 -15.12 4.43
CA LEU A 109 1.20 -16.18 3.93
C LEU A 109 0.24 -15.66 2.87
N LEU A 110 -0.43 -14.53 3.15
CA LEU A 110 -1.40 -13.98 2.20
C LEU A 110 -0.71 -13.39 0.96
N LEU A 111 0.47 -12.79 1.12
CA LEU A 111 1.24 -12.29 0.00
C LEU A 111 1.69 -13.42 -0.93
N ASP A 112 2.15 -14.56 -0.39
CA ASP A 112 2.53 -15.74 -1.18
C ASP A 112 1.36 -16.26 -2.03
N VAL A 113 0.12 -16.15 -1.52
CA VAL A 113 -1.09 -16.53 -2.26
C VAL A 113 -1.48 -15.51 -3.34
N MET A 114 -1.27 -14.21 -3.04
CA MET A 114 -1.68 -13.13 -3.94
C MET A 114 -0.67 -12.85 -5.05
N ALA A 115 0.60 -13.15 -4.81
CA ALA A 115 1.68 -12.82 -5.74
C ALA A 115 1.61 -13.70 -6.99
N GLY A 116 1.58 -13.06 -8.15
CA GLY A 116 1.56 -13.73 -9.43
C GLY A 116 1.08 -12.84 -10.56
N PRO A 117 1.32 -13.24 -11.80
CA PRO A 117 0.86 -12.48 -12.96
C PRO A 117 -0.66 -12.53 -13.07
N ASP A 118 -1.22 -11.47 -13.63
CA ASP A 118 -2.62 -11.51 -14.05
C ASP A 118 -2.78 -12.50 -15.23
N PRO A 119 -3.65 -13.52 -15.12
CA PRO A 119 -3.84 -14.52 -16.18
C PRO A 119 -4.25 -13.95 -17.54
N LEU A 120 -4.79 -12.74 -17.57
CA LEU A 120 -5.17 -12.06 -18.82
C LEU A 120 -4.11 -11.04 -19.29
N THR A 121 -3.03 -10.83 -18.54
CA THR A 121 -1.88 -10.09 -19.02
C THR A 121 -1.14 -10.95 -20.04
N LEU A 122 -1.35 -10.62 -21.30
CA LEU A 122 -0.94 -11.45 -22.44
C LEU A 122 0.58 -11.51 -22.60
N GLY A 123 1.06 -12.69 -22.89
CA GLY A 123 2.28 -12.95 -23.64
C GLY A 123 3.48 -13.41 -22.84
N VAL A 124 3.47 -13.39 -21.51
CA VAL A 124 4.60 -13.88 -20.72
C VAL A 124 4.10 -14.81 -19.61
N ALA A 125 4.25 -16.11 -19.82
CA ALA A 125 4.15 -17.07 -18.73
C ALA A 125 5.44 -17.00 -17.92
N HIS A 126 5.36 -16.58 -16.66
CA HIS A 126 6.47 -16.66 -15.71
C HIS A 126 5.98 -17.28 -14.41
N ASP A 127 6.82 -18.10 -13.83
CA ASP A 127 6.62 -18.61 -12.48
C ASP A 127 7.30 -17.64 -11.51
N LEU A 128 6.53 -17.10 -10.59
CA LEU A 128 7.01 -16.12 -9.62
C LEU A 128 7.34 -16.80 -8.31
N THR A 129 8.61 -16.85 -7.98
CA THR A 129 9.07 -17.23 -6.64
C THR A 129 9.58 -15.99 -5.92
N LEU A 130 8.93 -15.61 -4.82
CA LEU A 130 9.41 -14.49 -4.01
C LEU A 130 10.74 -14.86 -3.36
N PRO A 131 11.77 -14.01 -3.48
CA PRO A 131 13.06 -14.27 -2.85
C PRO A 131 12.92 -14.26 -1.32
N PRO A 132 13.75 -15.04 -0.61
CA PRO A 132 13.85 -14.92 0.84
C PRO A 132 14.43 -13.55 1.22
N ALA A 133 14.35 -13.16 2.50
CA ALA A 133 15.06 -11.98 2.99
C ALA A 133 16.56 -12.10 2.78
N ARG A 134 17.21 -10.95 2.68
CA ARG A 134 18.67 -10.88 2.55
C ARG A 134 19.38 -11.47 3.75
N HIS A 135 18.81 -11.33 4.94
CA HIS A 135 19.42 -11.71 6.21
C HIS A 135 18.40 -12.44 7.09
N GLU A 136 18.89 -13.33 7.94
CA GLU A 136 18.08 -14.09 8.90
C GLU A 136 18.08 -13.46 10.30
N ARG A 137 19.03 -12.58 10.61
CA ARG A 137 19.22 -12.00 11.94
C ARG A 137 19.26 -10.48 11.87
N LEU A 138 18.63 -9.80 12.82
CA LEU A 138 18.57 -8.33 12.86
C LEU A 138 19.96 -7.69 12.80
N ARG A 139 20.96 -8.26 13.45
CA ARG A 139 22.35 -7.75 13.48
C ARG A 139 23.01 -7.64 12.11
N ASP A 140 22.48 -8.33 11.13
CA ASP A 140 23.03 -8.35 9.77
C ASP A 140 22.39 -7.27 8.88
N PHE A 141 21.32 -6.60 9.39
CA PHE A 141 20.60 -5.53 8.66
C PHE A 141 21.26 -4.16 8.87
N ARG A 142 21.21 -3.36 7.79
CA ARG A 142 21.49 -1.92 7.79
C ARG A 142 20.20 -1.17 7.51
N VAL A 143 19.77 -0.32 8.44
CA VAL A 143 18.49 0.38 8.36
C VAL A 143 18.71 1.88 8.41
N LEU A 144 18.20 2.61 7.43
CA LEU A 144 18.11 4.05 7.49
C LEU A 144 16.78 4.44 8.15
N VAL A 145 16.84 5.29 9.17
CA VAL A 145 15.66 5.79 9.88
C VAL A 145 15.41 7.24 9.49
N LEU A 146 14.23 7.51 8.97
CA LEU A 146 13.77 8.85 8.62
C LEU A 146 12.58 9.21 9.51
N ASP A 147 12.69 10.25 10.31
CA ASP A 147 11.66 10.74 11.22
C ASP A 147 11.25 12.20 10.93
N GLU A 148 11.84 12.82 9.92
CA GLU A 148 11.53 14.17 9.46
C GLU A 148 11.34 14.23 7.95
N HIS A 149 10.44 15.10 7.50
CA HIS A 149 10.20 15.38 6.08
C HIS A 149 10.30 16.88 5.82
N PRO A 150 10.95 17.33 4.72
CA PRO A 150 11.18 18.75 4.48
C PRO A 150 9.89 19.57 4.25
N LEU A 151 8.79 18.94 3.83
CA LEU A 151 7.54 19.63 3.44
C LEU A 151 6.45 19.60 4.52
N ILE A 152 6.55 18.71 5.51
CA ILE A 152 5.56 18.60 6.60
C ILE A 152 6.26 18.10 7.87
N PRO A 153 5.98 18.68 9.04
CA PRO A 153 6.54 18.16 10.29
C PRO A 153 5.98 16.78 10.62
N THR A 154 6.74 16.01 11.36
CA THR A 154 6.27 14.76 11.97
C THR A 154 5.86 15.03 13.40
N GLY A 155 4.63 14.70 13.76
CA GLY A 155 4.13 14.87 15.12
C GLY A 155 4.95 14.11 16.15
N SER A 156 5.06 14.68 17.34
CA SER A 156 5.90 14.17 18.44
C SER A 156 5.59 12.72 18.81
N ALA A 157 4.31 12.34 18.82
CA ALA A 157 3.87 10.97 19.12
C ALA A 157 4.34 9.97 18.05
N VAL A 158 4.30 10.33 16.76
CA VAL A 158 4.77 9.50 15.65
C VAL A 158 6.29 9.40 15.67
N ARG A 159 6.98 10.52 15.87
CA ARG A 159 8.45 10.55 16.03
C ARG A 159 8.92 9.66 17.19
N ALA A 160 8.23 9.72 18.33
CA ALA A 160 8.51 8.82 19.45
C ALA A 160 8.30 7.34 19.07
N GLY A 161 7.29 7.03 18.24
CA GLY A 161 7.08 5.69 17.69
C GLY A 161 8.23 5.23 16.82
N VAL A 162 8.67 6.05 15.88
CA VAL A 162 9.82 5.76 15.01
C VAL A 162 11.10 5.55 15.83
N ASN A 163 11.31 6.36 16.87
CA ASN A 163 12.47 6.22 17.74
C ASN A 163 12.45 4.90 18.52
N ARG A 164 11.28 4.48 19.06
CA ARG A 164 11.16 3.16 19.69
C ARG A 164 11.53 2.01 18.73
N VAL A 165 11.13 2.12 17.45
CA VAL A 165 11.52 1.16 16.41
C VAL A 165 13.02 1.17 16.20
N ALA A 166 13.64 2.34 16.09
CA ALA A 166 15.08 2.49 15.93
C ALA A 166 15.85 1.87 17.13
N ASP A 167 15.40 2.14 18.35
CA ASP A 167 15.99 1.61 19.58
C ASP A 167 15.88 0.08 19.64
N ALA A 168 14.73 -0.48 19.24
CA ALA A 168 14.53 -1.93 19.17
C ALA A 168 15.46 -2.59 18.13
N LEU A 169 15.66 -1.94 16.98
CA LEU A 169 16.59 -2.41 15.95
C LEU A 169 18.03 -2.42 16.47
N VAL A 170 18.46 -1.35 17.15
CA VAL A 170 19.79 -1.26 17.77
C VAL A 170 19.95 -2.33 18.85
N ALA A 171 18.94 -2.50 19.71
CA ALA A 171 18.97 -3.56 20.74
C ALA A 171 19.04 -4.97 20.14
N GLY A 172 18.44 -5.17 18.94
CA GLY A 172 18.55 -6.40 18.15
C GLY A 172 19.89 -6.56 17.41
N GLY A 173 20.77 -5.55 17.51
CA GLY A 173 22.11 -5.56 16.90
C GLY A 173 22.15 -5.02 15.47
N ALA A 174 21.06 -4.52 14.90
CA ALA A 174 21.05 -3.91 13.58
C ALA A 174 21.89 -2.62 13.53
N ARG A 175 22.45 -2.32 12.38
CA ARG A 175 23.11 -1.03 12.13
C ARG A 175 22.05 -0.01 11.74
N VAL A 176 21.86 1.00 12.57
CA VAL A 176 20.88 2.06 12.36
C VAL A 176 21.59 3.36 12.04
N GLU A 177 21.24 3.97 10.93
CA GLU A 177 21.72 5.28 10.51
C GLU A 177 20.54 6.25 10.32
N ARG A 178 20.73 7.54 10.57
CA ARG A 178 19.68 8.55 10.45
C ARG A 178 19.92 9.51 9.30
N ARG A 179 21.04 9.38 8.61
CA ARG A 179 21.42 10.21 7.45
C ARG A 179 22.16 9.37 6.44
N SER A 180 21.98 9.67 5.18
CA SER A 180 22.75 9.08 4.10
C SER A 180 22.90 10.10 2.95
N PRO A 181 24.09 10.27 2.40
CA PRO A 181 24.28 11.09 1.20
C PRO A 181 23.62 10.46 -0.04
N LEU A 182 23.23 9.20 0.03
CA LEU A 182 22.54 8.49 -1.05
C LEU A 182 21.02 8.67 -0.98
N LEU A 183 20.48 9.32 0.07
CA LEU A 183 19.05 9.56 0.17
C LEU A 183 18.62 10.50 -0.96
N PRO A 184 17.70 10.06 -1.83
CA PRO A 184 17.16 10.94 -2.85
C PRO A 184 16.43 12.14 -2.25
N ASP A 185 16.35 13.23 -3.02
CA ASP A 185 15.64 14.44 -2.59
C ASP A 185 14.16 14.12 -2.28
N LEU A 186 13.77 14.28 -1.02
CA LEU A 186 12.42 14.00 -0.55
C LEU A 186 11.41 15.06 -1.04
N THR A 187 11.83 16.28 -1.28
CA THR A 187 10.99 17.34 -1.84
C THR A 187 10.62 17.02 -3.28
N GLU A 188 11.60 16.63 -4.09
CA GLU A 188 11.35 16.18 -5.46
C GLU A 188 10.48 14.93 -5.48
N ALA A 189 10.77 13.96 -4.64
CA ALA A 189 9.96 12.74 -4.52
C ALA A 189 8.49 13.04 -4.23
N ALA A 190 8.24 13.91 -3.25
CA ALA A 190 6.88 14.30 -2.88
C ALA A 190 6.18 15.09 -3.99
N THR A 191 6.90 15.96 -4.69
CA THR A 191 6.37 16.71 -5.84
C THR A 191 5.94 15.78 -6.96
N LEU A 192 6.83 14.89 -7.40
CA LEU A 192 6.54 13.92 -8.46
C LEU A 192 5.39 12.99 -8.07
N TYR A 193 5.43 12.48 -6.84
CA TYR A 193 4.37 11.63 -6.32
C TYR A 193 3.02 12.33 -6.34
N THR A 194 2.94 13.57 -5.83
CA THR A 194 1.71 14.35 -5.79
C THR A 194 1.18 14.59 -7.20
N GLN A 195 2.03 14.99 -8.13
CA GLN A 195 1.64 15.21 -9.53
C GLN A 195 1.07 13.94 -10.18
N LEU A 196 1.80 12.81 -10.09
CA LEU A 196 1.37 11.55 -10.69
C LEU A 196 0.11 10.98 -10.03
N LEU A 197 0.00 11.05 -8.69
CA LEU A 197 -1.18 10.61 -7.95
C LEU A 197 -2.44 11.36 -8.40
N PHE A 198 -2.36 12.69 -8.44
CA PHE A 198 -3.53 13.50 -8.73
C PHE A 198 -3.86 13.56 -10.22
N SER A 199 -2.92 13.31 -11.12
CA SER A 199 -3.22 13.15 -12.55
C SER A 199 -4.14 11.95 -12.81
N GLY A 200 -3.94 10.84 -12.11
CA GLY A 200 -4.80 9.66 -12.21
C GLY A 200 -6.16 9.82 -11.52
N SER A 201 -6.22 10.62 -10.45
CA SER A 201 -7.44 10.75 -9.62
C SER A 201 -8.60 11.44 -10.34
N VAL A 202 -8.31 12.34 -11.29
CA VAL A 202 -9.31 13.14 -12.02
C VAL A 202 -9.75 12.52 -13.35
N ALA A 203 -9.19 11.39 -13.74
CA ALA A 203 -9.47 10.76 -15.05
C ALA A 203 -10.96 10.46 -15.30
N ARG A 204 -11.77 10.44 -14.26
CA ARG A 204 -13.22 10.18 -14.32
C ARG A 204 -14.09 11.39 -13.96
N PHE A 205 -13.50 12.54 -13.80
CA PHE A 205 -14.27 13.74 -13.49
C PHE A 205 -15.15 14.12 -14.68
N PRO A 206 -16.38 14.64 -14.44
CA PRO A 206 -17.18 15.24 -15.49
C PRO A 206 -16.40 16.36 -16.18
N VAL A 207 -16.61 16.53 -17.51
CA VAL A 207 -15.89 17.51 -18.32
C VAL A 207 -15.94 18.91 -17.70
N GLY A 208 -17.11 19.36 -17.24
CA GLY A 208 -17.24 20.68 -16.62
C GLY A 208 -16.42 20.85 -15.34
N ALA A 209 -16.31 19.81 -14.50
CA ALA A 209 -15.46 19.84 -13.30
C ALA A 209 -13.97 19.88 -13.68
N TYR A 210 -13.58 19.14 -14.70
CA TYR A 210 -12.21 19.17 -15.19
C TYR A 210 -11.82 20.54 -15.78
N GLU A 211 -12.69 21.19 -16.55
CA GLU A 211 -12.45 22.53 -17.08
C GLU A 211 -12.34 23.60 -15.97
N GLN A 212 -13.09 23.46 -14.87
CA GLN A 212 -12.92 24.33 -13.71
C GLN A 212 -11.53 24.15 -13.07
N LEU A 213 -11.04 22.91 -12.97
CA LEU A 213 -9.66 22.65 -12.48
C LEU A 213 -8.62 23.27 -13.41
N ARG A 214 -8.79 23.19 -14.72
CA ARG A 214 -7.90 23.85 -15.70
C ARG A 214 -7.84 25.37 -15.51
N THR A 215 -9.00 26.00 -15.36
CA THR A 215 -9.10 27.45 -15.13
C THR A 215 -8.38 27.84 -13.83
N ARG A 216 -8.61 27.07 -12.74
CA ARG A 216 -7.94 27.32 -11.47
C ARG A 216 -6.42 27.13 -11.57
N ALA A 217 -5.97 26.09 -12.26
CA ALA A 217 -4.55 25.81 -12.45
C ALA A 217 -3.85 26.89 -13.27
N ALA A 218 -4.52 27.42 -14.30
CA ALA A 218 -4.02 28.55 -15.12
C ALA A 218 -3.86 29.85 -14.32
N GLY A 219 -4.61 30.02 -13.23
CA GLY A 219 -4.52 31.16 -12.32
C GLY A 219 -3.44 31.04 -11.25
N LEU A 220 -2.73 29.92 -11.16
CA LEU A 220 -1.63 29.75 -10.18
C LEU A 220 -0.40 30.58 -10.60
N SER A 221 0.23 31.24 -9.63
CA SER A 221 1.56 31.82 -9.84
C SER A 221 2.56 30.73 -10.23
N ALA A 222 3.43 31.01 -11.19
CA ALA A 222 4.50 30.08 -11.58
C ALA A 222 5.44 29.75 -10.41
N ASP A 223 5.61 30.70 -9.49
CA ASP A 223 6.48 30.57 -8.32
C ASP A 223 5.84 29.84 -7.13
N ASP A 224 4.53 29.54 -7.21
CA ASP A 224 3.85 28.80 -6.13
C ASP A 224 4.26 27.32 -6.17
N GLN A 225 5.16 26.95 -5.24
CA GLN A 225 5.68 25.59 -5.05
C GLN A 225 4.96 24.82 -3.94
N SER A 226 3.84 25.34 -3.43
CA SER A 226 3.06 24.66 -2.40
C SER A 226 2.57 23.29 -2.87
N LEU A 227 2.34 22.36 -1.93
CA LEU A 227 1.74 21.06 -2.25
C LEU A 227 0.34 21.21 -2.84
N GLY A 228 -0.40 22.26 -2.46
CA GLY A 228 -1.69 22.62 -3.06
C GLY A 228 -1.59 22.95 -4.54
N ALA A 229 -0.65 23.82 -4.92
CA ALA A 229 -0.39 24.19 -6.31
C ALA A 229 0.15 22.98 -7.11
N THR A 230 1.07 22.23 -6.53
CA THR A 230 1.61 20.99 -7.12
C THR A 230 0.51 19.99 -7.45
N ARG A 231 -0.43 19.78 -6.50
CA ARG A 231 -1.60 18.92 -6.66
C ARG A 231 -2.50 19.40 -7.80
N LEU A 232 -2.83 20.69 -7.81
CA LEU A 232 -3.72 21.25 -8.82
C LEU A 232 -3.10 21.18 -10.22
N ARG A 233 -1.80 21.45 -10.36
CA ARG A 233 -1.08 21.25 -11.63
C ARG A 233 -1.10 19.80 -12.07
N GLY A 234 -0.88 18.84 -11.15
CA GLY A 234 -0.97 17.42 -11.46
C GLY A 234 -2.33 17.00 -11.99
N MET A 235 -3.42 17.54 -11.42
CA MET A 235 -4.80 17.25 -11.85
C MET A 235 -5.07 17.62 -13.31
N VAL A 236 -4.31 18.54 -13.88
CA VAL A 236 -4.50 19.02 -15.25
C VAL A 236 -3.37 18.69 -16.21
N PHE A 237 -2.52 17.74 -15.82
CA PHE A 237 -1.42 17.29 -16.67
C PHE A 237 -1.90 16.90 -18.05
N SER A 238 -1.21 17.39 -19.07
CA SER A 238 -1.26 16.79 -20.39
C SER A 238 -0.59 15.42 -20.39
N HIS A 239 -0.82 14.60 -21.39
CA HIS A 239 -0.07 13.35 -21.56
C HIS A 239 1.44 13.60 -21.64
N ARG A 240 1.87 14.70 -22.28
CA ARG A 240 3.29 15.10 -22.34
C ARG A 240 3.87 15.34 -20.96
N ASP A 241 3.16 16.12 -20.12
CA ASP A 241 3.61 16.43 -18.76
C ASP A 241 3.70 15.16 -17.90
N TRP A 242 2.73 14.25 -18.08
CA TRP A 242 2.73 12.96 -17.41
C TRP A 242 3.94 12.11 -17.81
N VAL A 243 4.27 12.02 -19.11
CA VAL A 243 5.45 11.28 -19.60
C VAL A 243 6.73 11.86 -19.02
N GLU A 244 6.85 13.19 -18.97
CA GLU A 244 8.01 13.85 -18.38
C GLU A 244 8.14 13.58 -16.89
N ALA A 245 7.06 13.72 -16.11
CA ALA A 245 7.04 13.38 -14.69
C ALA A 245 7.35 11.89 -14.46
N ASN A 246 6.86 11.00 -15.31
CA ASN A 246 7.15 9.58 -15.23
C ASN A 246 8.63 9.26 -15.53
N ASN A 247 9.25 9.95 -16.48
CA ASN A 247 10.69 9.81 -16.75
C ASN A 247 11.52 10.28 -15.55
N ARG A 248 11.16 11.40 -14.93
CA ARG A 248 11.79 11.86 -13.68
C ARG A 248 11.59 10.86 -12.55
N ARG A 249 10.44 10.22 -12.45
CA ARG A 249 10.20 9.12 -11.49
C ARG A 249 11.20 7.98 -11.69
N GLU A 250 11.50 7.58 -12.91
CA GLU A 250 12.50 6.53 -13.16
C GLU A 250 13.91 6.93 -12.76
N LEU A 251 14.30 8.18 -12.98
CA LEU A 251 15.58 8.71 -12.48
C LEU A 251 15.62 8.68 -10.94
N HIS A 252 14.54 9.12 -10.31
CA HIS A 252 14.40 9.07 -8.85
C HIS A 252 14.48 7.64 -8.31
N ARG A 253 13.85 6.68 -8.98
CA ARG A 253 13.95 5.25 -8.68
C ARG A 253 15.39 4.72 -8.76
N HIS A 254 16.19 5.25 -9.66
CA HIS A 254 17.60 4.89 -9.74
C HIS A 254 18.37 5.32 -8.48
N GLY A 255 18.13 6.52 -7.95
CA GLY A 255 18.69 6.97 -6.68
C GLY A 255 18.32 6.03 -5.51
N TRP A 256 17.05 5.59 -5.44
CA TRP A 256 16.63 4.60 -4.45
C TRP A 256 17.35 3.25 -4.60
N ARG A 257 17.62 2.79 -5.82
CA ARG A 257 18.42 1.56 -6.03
C ARG A 257 19.84 1.71 -5.47
N GLN A 258 20.45 2.88 -5.62
CA GLN A 258 21.77 3.16 -5.04
C GLN A 258 21.70 3.14 -3.50
N LEU A 259 20.69 3.75 -2.89
CA LEU A 259 20.46 3.67 -1.45
C LEU A 259 20.32 2.21 -0.98
N PHE A 260 19.47 1.42 -1.65
CA PHE A 260 19.23 0.03 -1.31
C PHE A 260 20.37 -0.94 -1.66
N ALA A 261 21.42 -0.48 -2.33
CA ALA A 261 22.67 -1.22 -2.41
C ALA A 261 23.45 -1.21 -1.08
N GLU A 262 23.24 -0.17 -0.27
CA GLU A 262 23.87 -0.03 1.04
C GLU A 262 22.96 -0.33 2.22
N PHE A 263 21.69 -0.05 2.12
CA PHE A 263 20.70 -0.27 3.16
C PHE A 263 19.74 -1.40 2.77
N ASP A 264 19.34 -2.19 3.75
CA ASP A 264 18.37 -3.27 3.56
C ASP A 264 16.93 -2.78 3.70
N ALA A 265 16.72 -1.73 4.49
CA ALA A 265 15.43 -1.12 4.74
C ALA A 265 15.54 0.36 5.07
N VAL A 266 14.43 1.07 4.84
CA VAL A 266 14.19 2.42 5.36
C VAL A 266 13.00 2.37 6.28
N ALA A 267 13.18 2.77 7.54
CA ALA A 267 12.10 2.91 8.52
C ALA A 267 11.66 4.38 8.58
N CYS A 268 10.38 4.64 8.31
CA CYS A 268 9.84 5.99 8.32
C CYS A 268 8.34 5.97 8.70
N PRO A 269 7.74 7.12 9.06
CA PRO A 269 6.31 7.24 9.22
C PRO A 269 5.56 6.90 7.93
N ILE A 270 4.28 6.56 8.04
CA ILE A 270 3.34 6.51 6.92
C ILE A 270 2.51 7.80 6.83
N THR A 271 2.33 8.48 7.96
CA THR A 271 1.58 9.72 8.13
C THR A 271 2.19 10.49 9.31
N PRO A 272 2.08 11.83 9.34
CA PRO A 272 2.70 12.63 10.40
C PRO A 272 1.98 12.52 11.75
N THR A 273 0.77 11.95 11.78
CA THR A 273 -0.07 11.90 12.99
C THR A 273 -0.49 10.49 13.36
N PRO A 274 -0.81 10.21 14.64
CA PRO A 274 -1.65 9.07 15.01
C PRO A 274 -3.08 9.28 14.49
N ALA A 275 -3.99 8.33 14.75
CA ALA A 275 -5.39 8.49 14.42
C ALA A 275 -5.96 9.79 15.00
N PHE A 276 -6.63 10.58 14.17
CA PHE A 276 -7.21 11.89 14.50
C PHE A 276 -8.74 11.81 14.53
N PRO A 277 -9.46 12.82 15.08
CA PRO A 277 -10.91 12.87 15.07
C PRO A 277 -11.49 12.77 13.66
N HIS A 278 -12.70 12.23 13.54
CA HIS A 278 -13.40 12.23 12.26
C HIS A 278 -13.62 13.66 11.75
N ASP A 279 -13.39 13.84 10.46
CA ASP A 279 -13.72 15.06 9.73
C ASP A 279 -14.53 14.65 8.49
N HIS A 280 -15.79 15.04 8.48
CA HIS A 280 -16.75 14.72 7.42
C HIS A 280 -17.07 15.91 6.53
N ASP A 281 -16.23 16.95 6.50
CA ASP A 281 -16.40 18.05 5.55
C ASP A 281 -16.47 17.44 4.13
N PRO A 282 -17.56 17.72 3.37
CA PRO A 282 -17.70 17.22 2.02
C PRO A 282 -16.63 17.77 1.08
N ASN A 283 -16.07 18.94 1.38
CA ASN A 283 -14.94 19.50 0.65
C ASN A 283 -13.61 18.97 1.20
N LEU A 284 -13.10 17.92 0.61
CA LEU A 284 -11.84 17.30 1.02
C LEU A 284 -10.65 18.29 1.03
N LEU A 285 -10.71 19.37 0.25
CA LEU A 285 -9.64 20.37 0.20
C LEU A 285 -9.65 21.30 1.40
N GLU A 286 -10.80 21.44 2.08
CA GLU A 286 -10.93 22.24 3.29
C GLU A 286 -10.57 21.47 4.58
N ARG A 287 -10.49 20.15 4.50
CA ARG A 287 -10.11 19.33 5.65
C ARG A 287 -8.70 19.66 6.14
N ARG A 288 -8.53 19.58 7.46
CA ARG A 288 -7.26 19.85 8.14
C ARG A 288 -6.85 18.67 9.02
N ILE A 289 -5.57 18.57 9.27
CA ILE A 289 -4.99 17.69 10.29
C ILE A 289 -4.21 18.55 11.28
N ASP A 290 -4.32 18.22 12.54
CA ASP A 290 -3.52 18.82 13.60
C ASP A 290 -2.22 18.03 13.78
N ILE A 291 -1.10 18.73 13.78
CA ILE A 291 0.22 18.18 14.08
C ILE A 291 0.81 19.00 15.23
N ASP A 292 0.75 18.46 16.44
CA ASP A 292 1.25 19.07 17.65
C ASP A 292 0.71 20.50 17.88
N GLY A 293 -0.60 20.71 17.62
CA GLY A 293 -1.30 21.99 17.83
C GLY A 293 -1.24 22.95 16.65
N VAL A 294 -0.71 22.54 15.50
CA VAL A 294 -0.68 23.33 14.26
C VAL A 294 -1.47 22.62 13.18
N GLU A 295 -2.38 23.34 12.52
CA GLU A 295 -3.21 22.82 11.44
C GLU A 295 -2.50 22.84 10.09
N TYR A 296 -2.58 21.72 9.37
CA TYR A 296 -2.06 21.54 8.03
C TYR A 296 -3.15 21.05 7.07
N PRO A 297 -3.05 21.34 5.75
CA PRO A 297 -3.95 20.76 4.78
C PRO A 297 -3.94 19.23 4.84
N TYR A 298 -5.13 18.63 4.83
CA TYR A 298 -5.31 17.18 4.98
C TYR A 298 -4.47 16.34 4.02
N PHE A 299 -4.38 16.76 2.76
CA PHE A 299 -3.66 15.99 1.74
C PHE A 299 -2.13 16.08 1.85
N ASP A 300 -1.59 17.02 2.63
CA ASP A 300 -0.14 17.19 2.73
C ASP A 300 0.51 16.01 3.48
N GLN A 301 -0.24 15.29 4.32
CA GLN A 301 0.22 14.05 4.96
C GLN A 301 0.65 12.96 3.95
N LEU A 302 0.16 13.00 2.71
CA LEU A 302 0.40 11.97 1.70
C LEU A 302 1.84 11.92 1.21
N VAL A 303 2.66 12.92 1.48
CA VAL A 303 4.09 12.93 1.13
C VAL A 303 4.83 11.73 1.73
N TRP A 304 4.45 11.32 2.95
CA TRP A 304 5.02 10.13 3.58
C TRP A 304 4.63 8.84 2.86
N ALA A 305 3.37 8.72 2.45
CA ALA A 305 2.90 7.56 1.69
C ALA A 305 3.66 7.39 0.37
N GLY A 306 4.06 8.51 -0.25
CA GLY A 306 4.84 8.56 -1.49
C GLY A 306 6.18 7.85 -1.40
N LEU A 307 6.85 7.89 -0.26
CA LEU A 307 8.18 7.30 -0.09
C LEU A 307 8.24 5.81 -0.42
N ALA A 308 7.22 5.04 -0.09
CA ALA A 308 7.16 3.61 -0.43
C ALA A 308 6.37 3.32 -1.72
N THR A 309 5.78 4.35 -2.36
CA THR A 309 5.03 4.20 -3.61
C THR A 309 5.90 4.48 -4.83
N MET A 310 6.84 5.39 -4.69
CA MET A 310 7.75 5.83 -5.76
C MET A 310 8.96 4.91 -6.00
N PRO A 311 9.63 4.34 -4.95
CA PRO A 311 10.82 3.53 -5.16
C PRO A 311 10.54 2.20 -5.86
N PRO A 312 11.55 1.62 -6.54
CA PRO A 312 11.51 0.21 -6.92
C PRO A 312 11.68 -0.67 -5.67
N PRO A 313 11.36 -1.95 -5.76
CA PRO A 313 11.77 -2.90 -4.74
C PRO A 313 13.30 -2.90 -4.59
N PRO A 314 13.84 -3.17 -3.40
CA PRO A 314 15.27 -3.38 -3.25
C PRO A 314 15.73 -4.50 -4.20
N PRO A 315 16.93 -4.37 -4.81
CA PRO A 315 17.44 -5.41 -5.70
C PRO A 315 17.53 -6.74 -4.93
N PRO A 316 17.26 -7.87 -5.61
CA PRO A 316 17.46 -9.17 -4.99
C PRO A 316 18.92 -9.31 -4.53
N PRO A 317 19.19 -10.06 -3.46
CA PRO A 317 20.55 -10.31 -3.03
C PRO A 317 21.37 -10.90 -4.19
N PRO A 318 22.67 -10.58 -4.31
CA PRO A 318 23.51 -11.15 -5.32
C PRO A 318 23.42 -12.68 -5.19
N ARG A 319 23.04 -13.34 -6.27
CA ARG A 319 23.09 -14.80 -6.32
C ARG A 319 24.57 -15.18 -6.20
N HIS A 320 24.97 -15.74 -5.09
CA HIS A 320 26.24 -16.46 -5.03
C HIS A 320 26.09 -17.64 -5.99
N THR A 321 26.63 -17.50 -7.19
CA THR A 321 26.81 -18.62 -8.11
C THR A 321 27.89 -19.50 -7.51
N SER A 322 27.50 -20.35 -6.58
CA SER A 322 28.37 -21.42 -6.08
C SER A 322 28.40 -22.50 -7.15
N GLY A 323 29.49 -22.50 -7.91
CA GLY A 323 29.88 -23.60 -8.75
C GLY A 323 29.64 -23.44 -10.25
N PRO A 324 30.52 -23.97 -11.08
CA PRO A 324 30.32 -24.03 -12.52
C PRO A 324 29.14 -24.94 -12.85
N VAL A 325 28.20 -24.42 -13.63
CA VAL A 325 27.13 -25.25 -14.24
C VAL A 325 27.81 -26.40 -14.97
N PRO A 326 27.51 -27.67 -14.68
CA PRO A 326 28.03 -28.76 -15.48
C PRO A 326 27.61 -28.57 -16.93
N ARG A 327 28.57 -28.37 -17.83
CA ARG A 327 28.28 -28.42 -19.28
C ARG A 327 27.89 -29.85 -19.60
N GLY A 328 26.62 -30.09 -19.82
CA GLY A 328 26.15 -31.30 -20.42
C GLY A 328 26.76 -31.45 -21.82
N PRO A 329 26.96 -32.67 -22.31
CA PRO A 329 27.64 -32.90 -23.58
C PRO A 329 26.87 -32.28 -24.74
N ALA A 330 27.61 -31.57 -25.59
CA ALA A 330 27.10 -31.05 -26.85
C ALA A 330 26.75 -32.25 -27.73
N GLY A 331 25.50 -32.42 -28.09
CA GLY A 331 25.06 -33.46 -28.96
C GLY A 331 23.67 -33.24 -29.54
N GLY A 332 23.58 -33.01 -30.82
CA GLY A 332 22.40 -33.37 -31.62
C GLY A 332 21.57 -32.20 -32.15
N SER A 333 21.93 -31.74 -33.33
CA SER A 333 21.03 -31.10 -34.27
C SER A 333 19.74 -31.90 -34.44
N ALA A 334 18.56 -31.26 -34.21
CA ALA A 334 17.31 -31.83 -34.67
C ALA A 334 16.56 -30.80 -35.53
N ALA A 335 16.26 -31.25 -36.70
CA ALA A 335 15.67 -30.55 -37.81
C ALA A 335 14.24 -30.05 -37.54
N HIS A 336 13.93 -28.93 -38.18
CA HIS A 336 12.61 -28.46 -38.54
C HIS A 336 11.67 -29.59 -38.99
N ARG A 337 10.50 -29.68 -38.33
CA ARG A 337 9.29 -30.17 -39.00
C ARG A 337 8.13 -29.22 -38.66
N SER A 338 7.79 -28.44 -39.65
CA SER A 338 6.51 -27.75 -39.79
C SER A 338 5.39 -28.79 -39.91
N GLY A 339 4.37 -28.65 -39.12
CA GLY A 339 3.15 -29.45 -39.19
C GLY A 339 1.95 -28.60 -38.80
N VAL A 340 1.45 -27.80 -39.73
CA VAL A 340 0.12 -27.18 -39.67
C VAL A 340 -0.91 -28.30 -39.83
N ARG A 341 -1.79 -28.48 -38.86
CA ARG A 341 -3.11 -29.10 -39.07
C ARG A 341 -4.17 -28.26 -38.36
N GLY A 342 -5.06 -27.72 -39.18
CA GLY A 342 -6.23 -26.98 -38.82
C GLY A 342 -7.39 -27.89 -38.41
N PRO A 343 -8.61 -27.34 -38.34
CA PRO A 343 -9.54 -27.51 -37.23
C PRO A 343 -10.65 -28.53 -37.54
N HIS A 344 -11.36 -28.97 -36.50
CA HIS A 344 -12.80 -29.27 -36.47
C HIS A 344 -13.21 -30.22 -35.34
N PRO A 345 -14.50 -30.35 -34.99
CA PRO A 345 -15.60 -29.38 -34.95
C PRO A 345 -16.42 -29.43 -33.63
N ALA A 346 -17.43 -28.60 -33.61
CA ALA A 346 -18.50 -28.41 -32.63
C ALA A 346 -19.19 -29.69 -32.11
N ALA A 347 -19.62 -29.61 -30.82
CA ALA A 347 -20.81 -30.29 -30.31
C ALA A 347 -21.43 -29.37 -29.24
N ALA A 348 -22.48 -28.74 -29.58
CA ALA A 348 -23.89 -28.83 -29.22
C ALA A 348 -24.17 -28.97 -27.71
N GLY A 349 -24.67 -27.86 -27.14
CA GLY A 349 -25.89 -27.70 -26.39
C GLY A 349 -26.16 -28.57 -25.16
N ARG A 350 -26.23 -27.91 -23.98
CA ARG A 350 -27.30 -28.15 -23.00
C ARG A 350 -27.53 -26.90 -22.18
N THR A 351 -28.67 -26.29 -22.37
CA THR A 351 -29.32 -25.31 -21.50
C THR A 351 -29.67 -25.98 -20.18
N ALA A 352 -29.17 -25.46 -19.06
CA ALA A 352 -29.69 -25.76 -17.75
C ALA A 352 -30.44 -24.52 -17.23
N ARG A 353 -31.72 -24.72 -16.97
CA ARG A 353 -32.64 -23.75 -16.36
C ARG A 353 -32.19 -23.46 -14.92
N ALA A 354 -32.11 -22.16 -14.59
CA ALA A 354 -32.02 -21.70 -13.21
C ALA A 354 -33.40 -21.87 -12.53
N GLU A 355 -33.46 -22.69 -11.51
CA GLU A 355 -34.59 -22.74 -10.59
C GLU A 355 -34.47 -21.65 -9.54
N ASP A 356 -35.52 -20.85 -9.49
CA ASP A 356 -35.80 -19.79 -8.51
C ASP A 356 -36.06 -20.43 -7.13
N ARG A 357 -35.15 -20.33 -6.18
CA ARG A 357 -35.38 -20.62 -4.78
C ARG A 357 -35.44 -19.35 -3.97
N ARG A 358 -36.69 -18.91 -3.75
CA ARG A 358 -37.01 -17.88 -2.74
C ARG A 358 -36.69 -18.44 -1.34
N LEU A 359 -35.93 -17.71 -0.56
CA LEU A 359 -35.77 -17.92 0.88
C LEU A 359 -36.91 -17.22 1.63
N PRO A 360 -37.47 -17.85 2.69
CA PRO A 360 -38.56 -17.26 3.47
C PRO A 360 -38.07 -16.18 4.41
N GLY A 361 -38.94 -15.17 4.64
CA GLY A 361 -38.71 -14.04 5.50
C GLY A 361 -38.46 -14.43 6.96
N ALA A 362 -37.54 -13.73 7.58
CA ALA A 362 -37.32 -13.70 9.01
C ALA A 362 -37.95 -12.45 9.62
N GLU A 363 -38.96 -12.64 10.40
CA GLU A 363 -39.64 -11.65 11.24
C GLU A 363 -38.73 -11.15 12.38
N GLY A 364 -39.03 -9.95 12.82
CA GLY A 364 -38.33 -9.16 13.81
C GLY A 364 -37.91 -9.83 15.11
N GLY A 365 -36.70 -9.51 15.52
CA GLY A 365 -36.16 -9.84 16.85
C GLY A 365 -35.46 -8.62 17.45
N ARG A 366 -35.96 -8.20 18.57
CA ARG A 366 -35.66 -7.02 19.38
C ARG A 366 -34.16 -6.93 19.74
N THR A 367 -33.65 -5.70 19.70
CA THR A 367 -32.42 -5.25 20.33
C THR A 367 -32.35 -5.66 21.80
N THR A 368 -31.35 -6.45 22.15
CA THR A 368 -30.91 -6.58 23.55
C THR A 368 -29.47 -6.09 23.65
N GLY A 369 -29.27 -5.22 24.63
CA GLY A 369 -28.07 -4.46 24.88
C GLY A 369 -26.82 -5.32 25.10
N CYS A 370 -25.72 -4.73 24.72
CA CYS A 370 -24.37 -5.17 25.04
C CYS A 370 -24.16 -5.19 26.56
N PRO A 371 -23.66 -6.25 27.16
CA PRO A 371 -23.35 -6.26 28.59
C PRO A 371 -22.08 -5.45 28.86
N SER A 372 -22.19 -4.73 29.97
CA SER A 372 -21.20 -3.88 30.62
C SER A 372 -19.76 -4.36 30.64
N ARG A 373 -18.88 -3.41 30.41
CA ARG A 373 -17.52 -3.22 30.94
C ARG A 373 -16.91 -4.41 31.66
N THR A 374 -16.12 -5.19 30.95
CA THR A 374 -15.05 -5.97 31.58
C THR A 374 -13.73 -5.37 31.11
N ARG A 375 -12.97 -4.83 32.05
CA ARG A 375 -11.62 -4.31 31.88
C ARG A 375 -10.78 -5.40 31.26
N CYS A 376 -10.34 -5.20 30.03
CA CYS A 376 -9.24 -5.96 29.47
C CYS A 376 -7.96 -5.49 30.18
N GLY A 377 -7.55 -6.23 31.20
CA GLY A 377 -6.31 -5.96 31.93
C GLY A 377 -5.14 -6.25 31.04
N LEU A 378 -4.41 -5.21 30.71
CA LEU A 378 -3.05 -5.31 30.21
C LEU A 378 -2.20 -6.04 31.26
N ARG A 379 -1.98 -7.33 31.07
CA ARG A 379 -0.89 -8.05 31.71
C ARG A 379 0.29 -8.05 30.77
N ASN A 380 1.25 -7.22 31.15
CA ASN A 380 2.64 -7.27 30.66
C ASN A 380 3.24 -8.65 30.88
N ASN A 381 4.10 -9.03 29.93
CA ASN A 381 5.15 -10.04 30.02
C ASN A 381 4.70 -11.50 30.07
N HIS A 382 4.97 -12.17 28.95
CA HIS A 382 5.66 -13.48 28.88
C HIS A 382 5.56 -14.09 27.48
N TRP A 383 6.33 -13.56 26.51
CA TRP A 383 6.59 -14.31 25.28
C TRP A 383 8.08 -14.18 24.87
N VAL A 384 8.95 -14.71 25.72
CA VAL A 384 10.31 -15.06 25.32
C VAL A 384 10.61 -16.44 25.92
N ARG A 385 10.19 -17.50 25.23
CA ARG A 385 10.84 -18.82 25.29
C ARG A 385 10.29 -19.74 24.19
N GLY A 386 11.19 -20.11 23.27
CA GLY A 386 10.98 -21.34 22.48
C GLY A 386 10.68 -21.17 21.00
N TRP A 387 11.38 -20.32 20.28
CA TRP A 387 11.28 -20.31 18.82
C TRP A 387 12.58 -20.83 18.17
N ARG A 388 12.45 -21.93 17.42
CA ARG A 388 13.49 -22.36 16.46
C ARG A 388 13.09 -21.84 15.08
N PRO A 389 13.94 -21.02 14.40
CA PRO A 389 13.60 -20.45 13.11
C PRO A 389 13.68 -21.53 12.02
N ARG A 390 12.57 -21.85 11.40
CA ARG A 390 12.57 -22.42 10.07
C ARG A 390 12.04 -21.37 9.10
N ARG A 391 12.96 -20.81 8.28
CA ARG A 391 12.80 -20.14 6.99
C ARG A 391 11.56 -19.24 6.82
N ARG A 392 11.73 -17.91 6.86
CA ARG A 392 11.07 -16.84 6.04
C ARG A 392 11.15 -15.48 6.75
N SER A 393 11.27 -14.45 6.14
CA SER A 393 12.33 -13.54 5.99
C SER A 393 11.99 -12.04 6.01
N VAL A 394 10.83 -11.56 5.74
CA VAL A 394 10.38 -10.18 6.06
C VAL A 394 9.81 -10.13 7.47
N THR A 395 9.39 -11.27 7.95
CA THR A 395 8.81 -11.52 9.26
C THR A 395 9.74 -11.16 10.41
N ALA A 396 11.05 -11.39 10.28
CA ALA A 396 12.00 -11.15 11.38
C ALA A 396 12.16 -9.67 11.75
N LEU A 397 12.08 -8.76 10.80
CA LEU A 397 12.15 -7.32 11.05
C LEU A 397 10.83 -6.80 11.65
N MET A 398 9.70 -7.34 11.22
CA MET A 398 8.37 -6.92 11.65
C MET A 398 7.96 -7.55 12.99
N ASP A 399 8.30 -8.82 13.24
CA ASP A 399 8.01 -9.50 14.50
C ASP A 399 8.88 -8.99 15.68
N ALA A 400 10.01 -8.36 15.39
CA ALA A 400 10.84 -7.71 16.41
C ALA A 400 10.33 -6.32 16.80
N LEU A 401 9.41 -5.76 16.03
CA LEU A 401 8.87 -4.41 16.19
C LEU A 401 7.42 -4.40 16.74
N GLY A 402 6.79 -5.56 16.89
CA GLY A 402 5.44 -5.75 17.46
C GLY A 402 5.42 -5.71 18.93
#